data_47af1e50600bd1c97d838725490da88f
#
_entry.id   47af1e50600bd1c97d838725490da88f
#
_cell.length_a   1.000
_cell.length_b   1.000
_cell.length_c   1.000
_cell.angle_alpha   90.00
_cell.angle_beta   90.00
_cell.angle_gamma   90.00
#
_symmetry.space_group_name_H-M   'P 1'
#
loop_
_entity.id
_entity.type
_entity.pdbx_description
1 polymer ?
#
loop_
_entity_poly.entity_id
_entity_poly.type
_entity_poly.pdbx_seq_one_letter_code
_entity_poly.pdbx_strand_id
1 'polypeptide(L)'
;MRTAALLAVPALMLAGCSKADRDAAGGEGEGVPVGATAEEYQAALGDMEPVELTYQVSASSAESSSGQREEAFADAVEEMSGGAITLDIVYGNAVVPPDEISSALADGRLDLAHWLTSYHADEMKAFTNLQDALVSVETSPLQGEIVSHFTAQEVAFNTPEIMEEFDAHGMTVLNPYNTFGSTALACTSEKGSPADFDGDQIRANAAAQSQQIDALGGSTVTLQLAETYEGLQRNVLQCTFGSPTSMVMSGWLETAGNVYMPKDSSFVSGPGSIVAGSSWDGLPLAAQQLIYDQIVAYNTGELGNAFVSAIAAAQASTESGGSGMHFLDSESEEALKAGNQRILDAVAESENLDGQQLLTDVEESAAKWADIAEELGYTDEGDYLDFADWYAGNGDVMDPEYVGPIVDRFY
;
A
#
# COMPACT_ATOMS: atom_id res chain seq x y z
N MET A 1 -23.96 63.20 -3.55
CA MET A 1 -22.85 62.43 -4.04
C MET A 1 -22.48 61.40 -2.98
N ARG A 2 -22.96 60.18 -3.12
CA ARG A 2 -22.64 59.06 -2.25
C ARG A 2 -21.79 58.07 -3.09
N THR A 3 -20.53 57.95 -2.76
CA THR A 3 -19.56 57.02 -3.36
C THR A 3 -19.80 55.64 -2.75
N ALA A 4 -20.20 54.69 -3.57
CA ALA A 4 -20.27 53.28 -3.21
C ALA A 4 -18.87 52.66 -3.39
N ALA A 5 -18.31 52.18 -2.31
CA ALA A 5 -17.09 51.38 -2.35
C ALA A 5 -17.48 49.93 -2.66
N LEU A 6 -17.05 49.43 -3.82
CA LEU A 6 -17.08 47.99 -4.13
C LEU A 6 -15.97 47.31 -3.32
N LEU A 7 -16.36 46.46 -2.39
CA LEU A 7 -15.49 45.47 -1.77
C LEU A 7 -15.30 44.32 -2.77
N ALA A 8 -14.12 44.25 -3.35
CA ALA A 8 -13.68 43.05 -4.07
C ALA A 8 -13.32 41.98 -3.04
N VAL A 9 -14.10 40.92 -3.01
CA VAL A 9 -13.75 39.67 -2.31
C VAL A 9 -12.71 38.95 -3.17
N PRO A 10 -11.51 38.67 -2.66
CA PRO A 10 -10.62 37.79 -3.38
C PRO A 10 -11.23 36.39 -3.34
N ALA A 11 -11.57 35.86 -4.50
CA ALA A 11 -11.78 34.42 -4.66
C ALA A 11 -10.46 33.72 -4.31
N LEU A 12 -10.39 33.09 -3.15
CA LEU A 12 -9.41 32.05 -2.90
C LEU A 12 -9.69 30.96 -3.94
N MET A 13 -8.85 30.90 -4.95
CA MET A 13 -8.71 29.67 -5.71
C MET A 13 -8.09 28.65 -4.73
N LEU A 14 -8.90 27.73 -4.27
CA LEU A 14 -8.47 26.44 -3.78
C LEU A 14 -7.81 25.72 -4.97
N ALA A 15 -6.52 26.00 -5.19
CA ALA A 15 -5.67 25.10 -5.94
C ALA A 15 -5.41 23.92 -4.98
N GLY A 16 -6.42 23.11 -4.82
CA GLY A 16 -6.26 21.77 -4.27
C GLY A 16 -5.60 20.90 -5.31
N CYS A 17 -4.88 19.94 -4.81
CA CYS A 17 -4.37 18.75 -5.44
C CYS A 17 -2.89 18.79 -5.72
N SER A 18 -2.25 17.96 -4.97
CA SER A 18 -0.99 17.29 -5.26
C SER A 18 -0.93 16.87 -6.74
N LYS A 19 -0.58 17.80 -7.61
CA LYS A 19 0.08 17.41 -8.85
C LYS A 19 1.50 17.08 -8.42
N ALA A 20 1.78 15.79 -8.22
CA ALA A 20 3.13 15.31 -8.33
C ALA A 20 3.75 16.02 -9.54
N ASP A 21 4.90 16.64 -9.34
CA ASP A 21 5.56 17.38 -10.41
C ASP A 21 5.83 16.43 -11.57
N ARG A 22 4.93 16.42 -12.57
CA ARG A 22 5.12 15.70 -13.83
C ARG A 22 6.33 16.20 -14.62
N ASP A 23 6.95 17.29 -14.16
CA ASP A 23 8.19 17.83 -14.70
C ASP A 23 9.44 17.01 -14.28
N ALA A 24 9.31 16.00 -13.40
CA ALA A 24 10.39 15.09 -13.02
C ALA A 24 10.59 13.91 -13.98
N ALA A 25 9.70 13.73 -14.99
CA ALA A 25 9.92 12.74 -16.04
C ALA A 25 11.05 13.21 -16.97
N GLY A 26 12.20 12.53 -16.91
CA GLY A 26 13.42 12.89 -17.66
C GLY A 26 13.42 12.46 -19.13
N GLY A 27 12.31 11.94 -19.68
CA GLY A 27 12.22 11.42 -21.04
C GLY A 27 12.40 12.49 -22.11
N GLU A 28 13.07 12.13 -23.23
CA GLU A 28 13.19 13.01 -24.40
C GLU A 28 11.88 13.05 -25.20
N GLY A 29 11.52 14.21 -25.76
CA GLY A 29 10.34 14.39 -26.61
C GLY A 29 9.29 15.32 -26.03
N GLU A 30 8.19 15.50 -26.79
CA GLU A 30 7.04 16.26 -26.32
C GLU A 30 6.15 15.36 -25.46
N GLY A 31 5.77 15.84 -24.28
CA GLY A 31 4.78 15.17 -23.42
C GLY A 31 3.35 15.44 -23.88
N VAL A 32 2.39 14.79 -23.21
CA VAL A 32 0.97 15.02 -23.41
C VAL A 32 0.37 15.85 -22.26
N PRO A 33 -0.77 16.54 -22.49
CA PRO A 33 -1.43 17.28 -21.42
C PRO A 33 -1.99 16.35 -20.35
N VAL A 34 -2.22 16.90 -19.16
CA VAL A 34 -2.89 16.18 -18.05
C VAL A 34 -4.28 15.73 -18.49
N GLY A 35 -4.61 14.46 -18.26
CA GLY A 35 -5.88 13.85 -18.67
C GLY A 35 -5.96 13.58 -20.18
N ALA A 36 -4.81 13.35 -20.82
CA ALA A 36 -4.75 13.00 -22.23
C ALA A 36 -5.56 11.72 -22.52
N THR A 37 -6.22 11.73 -23.68
CA THR A 37 -6.98 10.58 -24.17
C THR A 37 -6.06 9.53 -24.82
N ALA A 38 -6.57 8.31 -25.01
CA ALA A 38 -5.83 7.27 -25.74
C ALA A 38 -5.40 7.75 -27.16
N GLU A 39 -6.24 8.51 -27.84
CA GLU A 39 -5.91 9.06 -29.17
C GLU A 39 -4.72 10.03 -29.12
N GLU A 40 -4.65 10.86 -28.05
CA GLU A 40 -3.53 11.80 -27.85
C GLU A 40 -2.23 11.08 -27.48
N TYR A 41 -2.30 10.06 -26.62
CA TYR A 41 -1.16 9.19 -26.30
C TYR A 41 -0.65 8.45 -27.53
N GLN A 42 -1.53 7.78 -28.27
CA GLN A 42 -1.17 7.04 -29.49
C GLN A 42 -0.58 7.96 -30.57
N ALA A 43 -1.08 9.20 -30.68
CA ALA A 43 -0.49 10.19 -31.59
C ALA A 43 0.92 10.61 -31.17
N ALA A 44 1.16 10.81 -29.86
CA ALA A 44 2.47 11.18 -29.33
C ALA A 44 3.48 10.03 -29.43
N LEU A 45 3.02 8.79 -29.34
CA LEU A 45 3.84 7.57 -29.45
C LEU A 45 4.01 7.04 -30.89
N GLY A 46 3.36 7.66 -31.89
CA GLY A 46 3.24 7.12 -33.24
C GLY A 46 4.55 6.80 -33.98
N ASP A 47 5.66 7.41 -33.61
CA ASP A 47 7.00 7.15 -34.18
C ASP A 47 7.86 6.23 -33.27
N MET A 48 7.33 5.78 -32.11
CA MET A 48 8.03 4.88 -31.20
C MET A 48 7.99 3.45 -31.73
N GLU A 49 9.13 2.76 -31.77
CA GLU A 49 9.14 1.33 -31.98
C GLU A 49 8.45 0.65 -30.78
N PRO A 50 7.59 -0.36 -31.00
CA PRO A 50 6.94 -1.06 -29.89
C PRO A 50 7.94 -1.62 -28.89
N VAL A 51 7.64 -1.45 -27.59
CA VAL A 51 8.48 -1.92 -26.49
C VAL A 51 7.70 -2.85 -25.58
N GLU A 52 8.34 -3.95 -25.18
CA GLU A 52 7.87 -4.85 -24.11
C GLU A 52 8.73 -4.62 -22.89
N LEU A 53 8.10 -4.29 -21.75
CA LEU A 53 8.77 -4.02 -20.48
C LEU A 53 8.55 -5.20 -19.53
N THR A 54 9.64 -5.75 -18.99
CA THR A 54 9.58 -6.85 -18.01
C THR A 54 9.15 -6.31 -16.64
N TYR A 55 7.99 -6.73 -16.17
CA TYR A 55 7.40 -6.33 -14.89
C TYR A 55 7.34 -7.52 -13.92
N GLN A 56 8.23 -7.57 -12.92
CA GLN A 56 8.22 -8.62 -11.91
C GLN A 56 7.35 -8.28 -10.70
N VAL A 57 6.48 -9.24 -10.33
CA VAL A 57 5.54 -9.10 -9.23
C VAL A 57 5.60 -10.28 -8.25
N SER A 58 5.16 -10.06 -7.02
CA SER A 58 5.05 -11.11 -6.00
C SER A 58 3.75 -11.92 -6.08
N ALA A 59 2.76 -11.46 -6.84
CA ALA A 59 1.54 -12.22 -7.10
C ALA A 59 1.86 -13.60 -7.67
N SER A 60 1.10 -14.63 -7.29
CA SER A 60 1.41 -16.02 -7.65
C SER A 60 1.01 -16.40 -9.07
N SER A 61 -0.01 -15.76 -9.63
CA SER A 61 -0.51 -15.94 -11.01
C SER A 61 -1.48 -14.83 -11.38
N ALA A 62 -1.81 -14.71 -12.66
CA ALA A 62 -2.81 -13.79 -13.20
C ALA A 62 -4.19 -13.94 -12.54
N GLU A 63 -4.58 -15.19 -12.21
CA GLU A 63 -5.91 -15.50 -11.63
C GLU A 63 -5.99 -15.20 -10.14
N SER A 64 -4.86 -14.98 -9.45
CA SER A 64 -4.88 -14.58 -8.05
C SER A 64 -5.46 -13.16 -7.90
N SER A 65 -6.09 -12.85 -6.76
CA SER A 65 -6.66 -11.52 -6.53
C SER A 65 -5.61 -10.41 -6.69
N SER A 66 -4.39 -10.65 -6.23
CA SER A 66 -3.26 -9.72 -6.46
C SER A 66 -2.86 -9.67 -7.93
N GLY A 67 -2.90 -10.78 -8.66
CA GLY A 67 -2.55 -10.82 -10.09
C GLY A 67 -3.53 -10.04 -10.96
N GLN A 68 -4.81 -10.06 -10.63
CA GLN A 68 -5.83 -9.34 -11.40
C GLN A 68 -5.58 -7.82 -11.45
N ARG A 69 -5.06 -7.22 -10.38
CA ARG A 69 -4.67 -5.79 -10.40
C ARG A 69 -3.46 -5.53 -11.28
N GLU A 70 -2.50 -6.46 -11.33
CA GLU A 70 -1.32 -6.36 -12.19
C GLU A 70 -1.73 -6.43 -13.67
N GLU A 71 -2.64 -7.38 -13.99
CA GLU A 71 -3.22 -7.48 -15.33
C GLU A 71 -4.01 -6.22 -15.71
N ALA A 72 -4.83 -5.68 -14.79
CA ALA A 72 -5.58 -4.46 -15.05
C ALA A 72 -4.66 -3.26 -15.38
N PHE A 73 -3.52 -3.16 -14.71
CA PHE A 73 -2.51 -2.14 -15.01
C PHE A 73 -1.86 -2.39 -16.38
N ALA A 74 -1.47 -3.62 -16.68
CA ALA A 74 -0.85 -3.97 -17.96
C ALA A 74 -1.82 -3.75 -19.14
N ASP A 75 -3.06 -4.19 -19.00
CA ASP A 75 -4.13 -4.00 -20.00
C ASP A 75 -4.38 -2.49 -20.26
N ALA A 76 -4.42 -1.68 -19.19
CA ALA A 76 -4.61 -0.25 -19.32
C ALA A 76 -3.45 0.43 -20.07
N VAL A 77 -2.20 0.04 -19.79
CA VAL A 77 -1.01 0.53 -20.52
C VAL A 77 -1.06 0.12 -21.99
N GLU A 78 -1.39 -1.13 -22.30
CA GLU A 78 -1.49 -1.62 -23.67
C GLU A 78 -2.62 -0.91 -24.43
N GLU A 79 -3.82 -0.79 -23.85
CA GLU A 79 -4.97 -0.13 -24.48
C GLU A 79 -4.68 1.35 -24.76
N MET A 80 -4.19 2.08 -23.75
CA MET A 80 -3.91 3.51 -23.89
C MET A 80 -2.78 3.81 -24.88
N SER A 81 -1.76 2.93 -24.96
CA SER A 81 -0.67 3.05 -25.94
C SER A 81 -1.04 2.56 -27.34
N GLY A 82 -2.19 1.87 -27.50
CA GLY A 82 -2.56 1.18 -28.76
C GLY A 82 -1.62 0.02 -29.10
N GLY A 83 -1.05 -0.62 -28.08
CA GLY A 83 -0.08 -1.72 -28.19
C GLY A 83 1.35 -1.29 -28.49
N ALA A 84 1.66 0.02 -28.40
CA ALA A 84 3.05 0.51 -28.51
C ALA A 84 3.88 0.17 -27.26
N ILE A 85 3.23 -0.03 -26.11
CA ILE A 85 3.87 -0.44 -24.86
C ILE A 85 3.09 -1.63 -24.31
N THR A 86 3.80 -2.71 -23.98
CA THR A 86 3.24 -3.88 -23.29
C THR A 86 4.06 -4.20 -22.05
N LEU A 87 3.41 -4.72 -21.00
CA LEU A 87 4.08 -5.19 -19.78
C LEU A 87 4.08 -6.73 -19.79
N ASP A 88 5.28 -7.34 -19.84
CA ASP A 88 5.45 -8.79 -19.62
C ASP A 88 5.49 -9.06 -18.12
N ILE A 89 4.36 -9.48 -17.54
CA ILE A 89 4.23 -9.71 -16.10
C ILE A 89 4.87 -11.03 -15.72
N VAL A 90 5.89 -10.98 -14.88
CA VAL A 90 6.58 -12.16 -14.35
C VAL A 90 6.16 -12.40 -12.90
N TYR A 91 5.34 -13.44 -12.71
CA TYR A 91 4.76 -13.79 -11.42
C TYR A 91 5.73 -14.50 -10.48
N GLY A 92 5.46 -14.41 -9.17
CA GLY A 92 6.14 -15.18 -8.14
C GLY A 92 7.62 -14.87 -7.97
N ASN A 93 8.06 -13.65 -8.34
CA ASN A 93 9.48 -13.26 -8.32
C ASN A 93 10.38 -14.25 -9.10
N ALA A 94 9.96 -14.64 -10.31
CA ALA A 94 10.62 -15.70 -11.06
C ALA A 94 11.88 -15.25 -11.84
N VAL A 95 12.09 -13.94 -12.06
CA VAL A 95 13.36 -13.44 -12.68
C VAL A 95 14.47 -13.39 -11.65
N VAL A 96 14.22 -12.72 -10.52
CA VAL A 96 15.19 -12.60 -9.40
C VAL A 96 14.46 -12.72 -8.05
N PRO A 97 15.14 -13.20 -6.99
CA PRO A 97 14.59 -13.16 -5.65
C PRO A 97 14.42 -11.71 -5.16
N PRO A 98 13.54 -11.46 -4.15
CA PRO A 98 13.19 -10.11 -3.71
C PRO A 98 14.37 -9.22 -3.30
N ASP A 99 15.42 -9.78 -2.73
CA ASP A 99 16.64 -9.09 -2.31
C ASP A 99 17.56 -8.67 -3.49
N GLU A 100 17.32 -9.19 -4.69
CA GLU A 100 18.07 -8.82 -5.90
C GLU A 100 17.30 -7.82 -6.80
N ILE A 101 16.06 -7.45 -6.49
CA ILE A 101 15.22 -6.58 -7.35
C ILE A 101 15.91 -5.25 -7.64
N SER A 102 16.47 -4.59 -6.61
CA SER A 102 17.17 -3.30 -6.80
C SER A 102 18.30 -3.42 -7.81
N SER A 103 19.13 -4.45 -7.72
CA SER A 103 20.22 -4.68 -8.68
C SER A 103 19.72 -5.03 -10.08
N ALA A 104 18.60 -5.76 -10.19
CA ALA A 104 18.02 -6.15 -11.46
C ALA A 104 17.38 -4.96 -12.21
N LEU A 105 16.79 -4.02 -11.50
CA LEU A 105 16.29 -2.75 -12.04
C LEU A 105 17.46 -1.86 -12.52
N ALA A 106 18.54 -1.80 -11.73
CA ALA A 106 19.71 -1.00 -12.08
C ALA A 106 20.47 -1.52 -13.31
N ASP A 107 20.54 -2.85 -13.50
CA ASP A 107 21.25 -3.47 -14.63
C ASP A 107 20.35 -3.84 -15.83
N GLY A 108 19.05 -3.52 -15.76
CA GLY A 108 18.09 -3.70 -16.86
C GLY A 108 17.62 -5.13 -17.09
N ARG A 109 17.76 -6.03 -16.11
CA ARG A 109 17.10 -7.36 -16.13
C ARG A 109 15.60 -7.26 -15.82
N LEU A 110 15.20 -6.21 -15.14
CA LEU A 110 13.83 -5.81 -14.89
C LEU A 110 13.65 -4.35 -15.32
N ASP A 111 12.50 -4.04 -15.91
CA ASP A 111 12.11 -2.67 -16.25
C ASP A 111 11.25 -2.07 -15.15
N LEU A 112 10.28 -2.85 -14.64
CA LEU A 112 9.43 -2.51 -13.51
C LEU A 112 9.44 -3.63 -12.47
N ALA A 113 9.17 -3.28 -11.23
CA ALA A 113 9.02 -4.27 -10.18
C ALA A 113 8.09 -3.81 -9.04
N HIS A 114 7.44 -4.78 -8.41
CA HIS A 114 6.94 -4.63 -7.06
C HIS A 114 8.10 -4.86 -6.07
N TRP A 115 8.57 -3.81 -5.43
CA TRP A 115 9.70 -3.83 -4.50
C TRP A 115 9.19 -3.76 -3.06
N LEU A 116 9.57 -4.74 -2.23
CA LEU A 116 9.18 -4.79 -0.81
C LEU A 116 10.05 -3.82 0.01
N THR A 117 9.74 -2.54 -0.07
CA THR A 117 10.48 -1.43 0.54
C THR A 117 10.67 -1.60 2.04
N SER A 118 9.68 -2.19 2.74
CA SER A 118 9.74 -2.47 4.19
C SER A 118 10.88 -3.41 4.61
N TYR A 119 11.47 -4.17 3.68
CA TYR A 119 12.63 -5.02 3.97
C TYR A 119 13.98 -4.27 3.90
N HIS A 120 13.96 -3.01 3.48
CA HIS A 120 15.13 -2.16 3.30
C HIS A 120 15.20 -1.00 4.31
N ALA A 121 14.66 -1.19 5.52
CA ALA A 121 14.51 -0.13 6.53
C ALA A 121 15.83 0.60 6.88
N ASP A 122 16.99 -0.07 6.79
CA ASP A 122 18.30 0.55 7.05
C ASP A 122 18.72 1.53 5.93
N GLU A 123 18.21 1.33 4.71
CA GLU A 123 18.51 2.11 3.52
C GLU A 123 17.40 3.14 3.20
N MET A 124 16.15 2.84 3.60
CA MET A 124 14.94 3.61 3.36
C MET A 124 14.41 4.20 4.67
N LYS A 125 15.20 5.07 5.32
CA LYS A 125 14.91 5.56 6.68
C LYS A 125 13.77 6.56 6.73
N ALA A 126 13.70 7.48 5.76
CA ALA A 126 12.61 8.44 5.66
C ALA A 126 11.29 7.72 5.34
N PHE A 127 11.32 6.76 4.42
CA PHE A 127 10.19 5.89 4.14
C PHE A 127 9.74 5.08 5.37
N THR A 128 10.69 4.54 6.14
CA THR A 128 10.41 3.82 7.39
C THR A 128 9.75 4.73 8.43
N ASN A 129 10.16 6.00 8.53
CA ASN A 129 9.49 6.96 9.41
C ASN A 129 8.03 7.21 9.00
N LEU A 130 7.74 7.29 7.69
CA LEU A 130 6.34 7.37 7.21
C LEU A 130 5.56 6.10 7.57
N GLN A 131 6.12 4.93 7.30
CA GLN A 131 5.52 3.64 7.66
C GLN A 131 5.15 3.58 9.15
N ASP A 132 6.05 4.05 10.00
CA ASP A 132 5.89 4.08 11.45
C ASP A 132 4.87 5.16 11.89
N ALA A 133 4.83 6.31 11.21
CA ALA A 133 3.88 7.38 11.50
C ALA A 133 2.41 6.96 11.22
N LEU A 134 2.19 6.08 10.25
CA LEU A 134 0.85 5.61 9.87
C LEU A 134 0.13 4.80 10.95
N VAL A 135 0.80 4.40 12.05
CA VAL A 135 0.11 3.80 13.22
C VAL A 135 -0.85 4.78 13.91
N SER A 136 -0.77 6.08 13.60
CA SER A 136 -1.70 7.11 14.06
C SER A 136 -2.99 7.17 13.26
N VAL A 137 -3.05 6.56 12.08
CA VAL A 137 -4.24 6.53 11.23
C VAL A 137 -5.18 5.44 11.73
N GLU A 138 -6.45 5.80 11.94
CA GLU A 138 -7.49 4.85 12.32
C GLU A 138 -7.72 3.82 11.22
N THR A 139 -7.87 2.56 11.61
CA THR A 139 -8.16 1.46 10.69
C THR A 139 -9.62 1.03 10.80
N SER A 140 -10.25 0.84 9.64
CA SER A 140 -11.58 0.23 9.52
C SER A 140 -11.69 -0.48 8.17
N PRO A 141 -12.64 -1.40 7.99
CA PRO A 141 -12.60 -2.31 6.84
C PRO A 141 -12.83 -1.66 5.48
N LEU A 142 -13.46 -0.50 5.42
CA LEU A 142 -13.70 0.24 4.19
C LEU A 142 -13.07 1.63 4.23
N GLN A 143 -13.60 2.52 5.06
CA GLN A 143 -13.14 3.92 5.11
C GLN A 143 -11.69 4.03 5.58
N GLY A 144 -11.31 3.30 6.62
CA GLY A 144 -9.94 3.30 7.15
C GLY A 144 -8.91 2.76 6.15
N GLU A 145 -9.27 1.73 5.36
CA GLU A 145 -8.40 1.23 4.28
C GLU A 145 -8.18 2.30 3.21
N ILE A 146 -9.24 2.99 2.78
CA ILE A 146 -9.16 4.10 1.81
C ILE A 146 -8.29 5.24 2.35
N VAL A 147 -8.57 5.68 3.58
CA VAL A 147 -7.86 6.78 4.22
C VAL A 147 -6.38 6.44 4.38
N SER A 148 -6.06 5.27 4.91
CA SER A 148 -4.66 4.83 5.09
C SER A 148 -3.91 4.75 3.77
N HIS A 149 -4.54 4.20 2.72
CA HIS A 149 -3.94 4.04 1.40
C HIS A 149 -3.54 5.39 0.78
N PHE A 150 -4.48 6.33 0.69
CA PHE A 150 -4.21 7.63 0.05
C PHE A 150 -3.38 8.57 0.94
N THR A 151 -3.52 8.51 2.27
CA THR A 151 -2.64 9.23 3.18
C THR A 151 -1.20 8.81 2.98
N ALA A 152 -0.93 7.50 2.94
CA ALA A 152 0.42 6.99 2.78
C ALA A 152 1.05 7.43 1.45
N GLN A 153 0.30 7.34 0.35
CA GLN A 153 0.80 7.75 -0.97
C GLN A 153 1.00 9.27 -1.06
N GLU A 154 0.03 10.06 -0.60
CA GLU A 154 0.12 11.52 -0.64
C GLU A 154 1.31 12.04 0.16
N VAL A 155 1.47 11.56 1.39
CA VAL A 155 2.58 11.98 2.24
C VAL A 155 3.92 11.51 1.68
N ALA A 156 4.00 10.27 1.14
CA ALA A 156 5.22 9.78 0.52
C ALA A 156 5.65 10.65 -0.66
N PHE A 157 4.74 10.96 -1.59
CA PHE A 157 5.06 11.81 -2.75
C PHE A 157 5.44 13.25 -2.37
N ASN A 158 4.89 13.77 -1.25
CA ASN A 158 5.15 15.12 -0.80
C ASN A 158 6.33 15.24 0.19
N THR A 159 7.02 14.13 0.50
CA THR A 159 8.20 14.11 1.38
C THR A 159 9.46 13.93 0.53
N PRO A 160 10.23 15.00 0.26
CA PRO A 160 11.40 14.94 -0.63
C PRO A 160 12.43 13.89 -0.22
N GLU A 161 12.65 13.72 1.08
CA GLU A 161 13.61 12.77 1.63
C GLU A 161 13.26 11.33 1.25
N ILE A 162 11.97 10.99 1.15
CA ILE A 162 11.51 9.67 0.70
C ILE A 162 11.80 9.48 -0.78
N MET A 163 11.51 10.49 -1.61
CA MET A 163 11.80 10.41 -3.05
C MET A 163 13.31 10.34 -3.33
N GLU A 164 14.13 11.07 -2.58
CA GLU A 164 15.59 11.02 -2.66
C GLU A 164 16.14 9.63 -2.30
N GLU A 165 15.50 8.90 -1.38
CA GLU A 165 15.89 7.50 -1.07
C GLU A 165 15.66 6.57 -2.27
N PHE A 166 14.54 6.68 -2.98
CA PHE A 166 14.32 5.91 -4.22
C PHE A 166 15.31 6.30 -5.32
N ASP A 167 15.55 7.59 -5.51
CA ASP A 167 16.52 8.09 -6.49
C ASP A 167 17.93 7.58 -6.20
N ALA A 168 18.31 7.46 -4.92
CA ALA A 168 19.61 6.91 -4.51
C ALA A 168 19.77 5.42 -4.89
N HIS A 169 18.67 4.69 -5.03
CA HIS A 169 18.63 3.33 -5.56
C HIS A 169 18.51 3.27 -7.09
N GLY A 170 18.46 4.41 -7.78
CA GLY A 170 18.28 4.50 -9.23
C GLY A 170 16.90 4.05 -9.69
N MET A 171 15.88 4.28 -8.87
CA MET A 171 14.50 3.88 -9.11
C MET A 171 13.62 5.11 -9.36
N THR A 172 12.77 5.04 -10.38
CA THR A 172 11.65 5.96 -10.55
C THR A 172 10.40 5.37 -9.89
N VAL A 173 9.75 6.18 -9.06
CA VAL A 173 8.56 5.73 -8.30
C VAL A 173 7.30 5.92 -9.11
N LEU A 174 6.53 4.84 -9.29
CA LEU A 174 5.18 4.88 -9.87
C LEU A 174 4.10 4.88 -8.78
N ASN A 175 4.28 4.06 -7.74
CA ASN A 175 3.48 4.05 -6.53
C ASN A 175 4.42 3.89 -5.33
N PRO A 176 4.57 4.91 -4.48
CA PRO A 176 5.55 4.87 -3.39
C PRO A 176 5.13 3.96 -2.25
N TYR A 177 3.84 3.78 -2.02
CA TYR A 177 3.34 3.08 -0.85
C TYR A 177 2.13 2.19 -1.21
N ASN A 178 2.36 0.91 -1.20
CA ASN A 178 1.37 -0.12 -1.49
C ASN A 178 1.06 -0.92 -0.22
N THR A 179 -0.16 -0.81 0.31
CA THR A 179 -0.55 -1.30 1.66
C THR A 179 -1.20 -2.64 1.62
N PHE A 180 -1.50 -3.39 0.77
CA PHE A 180 -2.16 -4.72 0.81
C PHE A 180 -3.30 -4.87 1.88
N GLY A 181 -3.82 -3.77 2.39
CA GLY A 181 -4.81 -3.72 3.48
C GLY A 181 -4.20 -3.62 4.89
N SER A 182 -5.06 -3.43 5.88
CA SER A 182 -4.68 -3.29 7.30
C SER A 182 -3.94 -4.52 7.81
N THR A 183 -2.92 -4.29 8.63
CA THR A 183 -2.16 -5.38 9.23
C THR A 183 -2.95 -6.05 10.36
N ALA A 184 -2.95 -7.37 10.37
CA ALA A 184 -3.51 -8.23 11.41
C ALA A 184 -2.45 -9.19 11.97
N LEU A 185 -2.77 -9.88 13.06
CA LEU A 185 -1.94 -10.90 13.66
C LEU A 185 -2.63 -12.26 13.53
N ALA A 186 -2.06 -13.19 12.75
CA ALA A 186 -2.56 -14.55 12.63
C ALA A 186 -1.80 -15.48 13.57
N CYS A 187 -2.50 -16.24 14.41
CA CYS A 187 -1.95 -17.08 15.47
C CYS A 187 -2.41 -18.54 15.36
N THR A 188 -1.53 -19.47 15.73
CA THR A 188 -1.81 -20.93 15.76
C THR A 188 -2.69 -21.35 16.94
N SER A 189 -2.86 -20.48 17.95
CA SER A 189 -3.71 -20.68 19.12
C SER A 189 -4.43 -19.41 19.50
N GLU A 190 -5.54 -19.54 20.24
CA GLU A 190 -6.28 -18.40 20.77
C GLU A 190 -5.43 -17.56 21.73
N LYS A 191 -5.64 -16.24 21.69
CA LYS A 191 -5.01 -15.23 22.53
C LYS A 191 -6.11 -14.39 23.22
N GLY A 192 -6.14 -14.39 24.52
CA GLY A 192 -7.12 -13.65 25.30
C GLY A 192 -6.52 -12.47 26.08
N SER A 193 -5.18 -12.42 26.22
CA SER A 193 -4.48 -11.37 26.98
C SER A 193 -3.01 -11.33 26.60
N PRO A 194 -2.25 -10.29 26.98
CA PRO A 194 -0.81 -10.23 26.76
C PRO A 194 -0.05 -11.44 27.34
N ALA A 195 -0.55 -12.01 28.43
CA ALA A 195 0.06 -13.21 29.04
C ALA A 195 0.03 -14.45 28.13
N ASP A 196 -0.88 -14.51 27.16
CA ASP A 196 -0.97 -15.62 26.21
C ASP A 196 0.08 -15.52 25.08
N PHE A 197 0.75 -14.39 24.96
CA PHE A 197 1.88 -14.19 24.03
C PHE A 197 3.24 -14.49 24.67
N ASP A 198 3.30 -14.73 26.01
CA ASP A 198 4.55 -15.01 26.69
C ASP A 198 5.19 -16.30 26.16
N GLY A 199 6.41 -16.15 25.66
CA GLY A 199 7.18 -17.22 25.02
C GLY A 199 6.87 -17.48 23.55
N ASP A 200 5.90 -16.76 22.96
CA ASP A 200 5.60 -16.87 21.53
C ASP A 200 6.68 -16.25 20.67
N GLN A 201 7.00 -16.94 19.58
CA GLN A 201 7.81 -16.41 18.49
C GLN A 201 6.87 -15.82 17.43
N ILE A 202 6.96 -14.52 17.25
CA ILE A 202 6.07 -13.76 16.36
C ILE A 202 6.87 -13.19 15.20
N ARG A 203 6.49 -13.52 13.97
CA ARG A 203 7.15 -12.96 12.79
C ARG A 203 6.75 -11.51 12.58
N ALA A 204 7.76 -10.64 12.47
CA ALA A 204 7.63 -9.28 11.99
C ALA A 204 7.98 -9.17 10.50
N ASN A 205 7.33 -8.27 9.78
CA ASN A 205 7.63 -7.88 8.41
C ASN A 205 7.97 -6.37 8.28
N ALA A 206 8.05 -5.68 9.41
CA ALA A 206 8.48 -4.28 9.53
C ALA A 206 9.27 -4.10 10.82
N ALA A 207 10.22 -3.17 10.82
CA ALA A 207 11.15 -2.98 11.94
C ALA A 207 10.45 -2.61 13.25
N ALA A 208 9.51 -1.66 13.21
CA ALA A 208 8.82 -1.17 14.41
C ALA A 208 7.82 -2.17 14.98
N GLN A 209 7.42 -3.20 14.23
CA GLN A 209 6.58 -4.29 14.77
C GLN A 209 7.25 -5.01 15.94
N SER A 210 8.58 -5.01 16.04
CA SER A 210 9.28 -5.53 17.21
C SER A 210 8.85 -4.85 18.51
N GLN A 211 8.61 -3.54 18.49
CA GLN A 211 8.12 -2.79 19.65
C GLN A 211 6.68 -3.13 20.01
N GLN A 212 5.86 -3.44 19.00
CA GLN A 212 4.48 -3.90 19.19
C GLN A 212 4.45 -5.32 19.74
N ILE A 213 5.31 -6.22 19.23
CA ILE A 213 5.47 -7.60 19.74
C ILE A 213 5.93 -7.58 21.20
N ASP A 214 6.95 -6.78 21.52
CA ASP A 214 7.45 -6.63 22.91
C ASP A 214 6.34 -6.08 23.84
N ALA A 215 5.52 -5.14 23.36
CA ALA A 215 4.40 -4.60 24.12
C ALA A 215 3.33 -5.66 24.39
N LEU A 216 3.08 -6.56 23.45
CA LEU A 216 2.16 -7.69 23.61
C LEU A 216 2.75 -8.84 24.45
N GLY A 217 4.05 -8.84 24.73
CA GLY A 217 4.72 -9.88 25.57
C GLY A 217 5.37 -11.01 24.77
N GLY A 218 5.36 -10.96 23.43
CA GLY A 218 5.98 -11.94 22.56
C GLY A 218 7.47 -11.67 22.29
N SER A 219 8.07 -12.48 21.42
CA SER A 219 9.45 -12.34 20.94
C SER A 219 9.49 -12.29 19.41
N THR A 220 10.23 -11.29 18.88
CA THR A 220 10.33 -11.07 17.43
C THR A 220 11.19 -12.11 16.73
N VAL A 221 10.69 -12.61 15.59
CA VAL A 221 11.44 -13.42 14.63
C VAL A 221 11.37 -12.78 13.24
N THR A 222 12.50 -12.68 12.57
CA THR A 222 12.56 -12.24 11.17
C THR A 222 12.65 -13.46 10.26
N LEU A 223 11.65 -13.62 9.38
CA LEU A 223 11.60 -14.66 8.35
C LEU A 223 11.05 -14.06 7.05
N GLN A 224 11.52 -14.58 5.93
CA GLN A 224 10.97 -14.22 4.63
C GLN A 224 9.51 -14.67 4.50
N LEU A 225 8.74 -13.98 3.67
CA LEU A 225 7.33 -14.27 3.44
C LEU A 225 7.10 -15.75 3.05
N ALA A 226 7.91 -16.27 2.14
CA ALA A 226 7.82 -17.64 1.64
C ALA A 226 8.09 -18.72 2.70
N GLU A 227 8.82 -18.40 3.78
CA GLU A 227 9.17 -19.33 4.86
C GLU A 227 8.11 -19.36 5.98
N THR A 228 7.20 -18.40 5.99
CA THR A 228 6.25 -18.18 7.09
C THR A 228 5.29 -19.37 7.26
N TYR A 229 4.72 -19.89 6.16
CA TYR A 229 3.82 -21.04 6.22
C TYR A 229 4.46 -22.26 6.89
N GLU A 230 5.69 -22.62 6.48
CA GLU A 230 6.41 -23.73 7.11
C GLU A 230 6.76 -23.45 8.57
N GLY A 231 7.10 -22.20 8.90
CA GLY A 231 7.36 -21.78 10.28
C GLY A 231 6.15 -21.98 11.19
N LEU A 232 4.96 -21.58 10.75
CA LEU A 232 3.69 -21.80 11.45
C LEU A 232 3.35 -23.30 11.54
N GLN A 233 3.43 -24.04 10.42
CA GLN A 233 3.10 -25.47 10.35
C GLN A 233 3.98 -26.31 11.29
N ARG A 234 5.28 -25.95 11.43
CA ARG A 234 6.23 -26.64 12.30
C ARG A 234 6.24 -26.10 13.74
N ASN A 235 5.35 -25.15 14.05
CA ASN A 235 5.27 -24.49 15.35
C ASN A 235 6.61 -23.82 15.77
N VAL A 236 7.41 -23.34 14.80
CA VAL A 236 8.57 -22.47 15.02
C VAL A 236 8.10 -21.06 15.25
N LEU A 237 7.02 -20.66 14.59
CA LEU A 237 6.26 -19.42 14.82
C LEU A 237 4.92 -19.79 15.47
N GLN A 238 4.50 -19.00 16.45
CA GLN A 238 3.16 -19.07 17.02
C GLN A 238 2.22 -18.07 16.40
N CYS A 239 2.74 -16.90 15.99
CA CYS A 239 1.97 -15.87 15.29
C CYS A 239 2.81 -15.23 14.17
N THR A 240 2.13 -14.55 13.24
CA THR A 240 2.76 -13.73 12.22
C THR A 240 1.94 -12.48 11.96
N PHE A 241 2.62 -11.33 11.81
CA PHE A 241 2.01 -10.15 11.22
C PHE A 241 1.85 -10.31 9.71
N GLY A 242 0.77 -9.77 9.17
CA GLY A 242 0.51 -9.68 7.75
C GLY A 242 -0.83 -9.03 7.47
N SER A 243 -1.05 -8.61 6.23
CA SER A 243 -2.36 -8.20 5.78
C SER A 243 -3.26 -9.41 5.52
N PRO A 244 -4.60 -9.26 5.51
CA PRO A 244 -5.52 -10.29 5.06
C PRO A 244 -5.15 -10.87 3.69
N THR A 245 -4.71 -10.04 2.76
CA THR A 245 -4.20 -10.45 1.43
C THR A 245 -3.05 -11.44 1.55
N SER A 246 -2.04 -11.11 2.35
CA SER A 246 -0.88 -12.00 2.57
C SER A 246 -1.27 -13.32 3.23
N MET A 247 -2.20 -13.29 4.19
CA MET A 247 -2.69 -14.47 4.90
C MET A 247 -3.40 -15.45 3.98
N VAL A 248 -4.28 -14.94 3.11
CA VAL A 248 -5.03 -15.75 2.13
C VAL A 248 -4.09 -16.27 1.05
N MET A 249 -3.32 -15.38 0.43
CA MET A 249 -2.40 -15.71 -0.67
C MET A 249 -1.36 -16.75 -0.28
N SER A 250 -0.85 -16.69 0.95
CA SER A 250 0.20 -17.59 1.46
C SER A 250 -0.34 -18.80 2.24
N GLY A 251 -1.66 -18.97 2.35
CA GLY A 251 -2.30 -20.10 3.01
C GLY A 251 -2.06 -20.19 4.54
N TRP A 252 -1.67 -19.08 5.19
CA TRP A 252 -1.32 -19.10 6.62
C TRP A 252 -2.48 -19.50 7.51
N LEU A 253 -3.71 -19.16 7.10
CA LEU A 253 -4.93 -19.43 7.86
C LEU A 253 -5.23 -20.92 8.00
N GLU A 254 -4.64 -21.81 7.19
CA GLU A 254 -4.73 -23.25 7.36
C GLU A 254 -4.12 -23.74 8.69
N THR A 255 -3.16 -23.00 9.23
CA THR A 255 -2.43 -23.32 10.46
C THR A 255 -2.56 -22.27 11.55
N ALA A 256 -2.82 -21.02 11.20
CA ALA A 256 -2.93 -19.88 12.09
C ALA A 256 -4.29 -19.17 11.89
N GLY A 257 -5.37 -19.91 12.10
CA GLY A 257 -6.73 -19.46 11.88
C GLY A 257 -7.34 -18.61 13.01
N ASN A 258 -6.53 -18.15 13.98
CA ASN A 258 -6.97 -17.21 15.00
C ASN A 258 -6.40 -15.85 14.64
N VAL A 259 -7.24 -14.96 14.07
CA VAL A 259 -6.81 -13.66 13.53
C VAL A 259 -7.21 -12.53 14.46
N TYR A 260 -6.28 -11.68 14.82
CA TYR A 260 -6.50 -10.55 15.72
C TYR A 260 -6.28 -9.23 15.01
N MET A 261 -7.27 -8.34 15.12
CA MET A 261 -7.24 -6.96 14.66
C MET A 261 -7.17 -6.02 15.86
N PRO A 262 -6.46 -4.90 15.80
CA PRO A 262 -6.67 -3.83 16.75
C PRO A 262 -8.06 -3.23 16.56
N LYS A 263 -8.66 -2.69 17.64
CA LYS A 263 -9.94 -2.03 17.57
C LYS A 263 -9.83 -0.51 17.47
N ASP A 264 -9.02 0.06 18.35
CA ASP A 264 -8.86 1.51 18.52
C ASP A 264 -7.38 1.92 18.35
N SER A 265 -6.59 1.10 17.68
CA SER A 265 -5.18 1.33 17.35
C SER A 265 -4.83 0.65 16.02
N SER A 266 -3.57 0.70 15.61
CA SER A 266 -3.13 0.09 14.34
C SER A 266 -1.85 -0.70 14.55
N PHE A 267 -1.68 -1.79 13.81
CA PHE A 267 -0.37 -2.41 13.64
C PHE A 267 0.41 -1.71 12.53
N VAL A 268 1.72 -1.62 12.70
CA VAL A 268 2.61 -1.18 11.63
C VAL A 268 2.44 -2.11 10.42
N SER A 269 2.29 -1.54 9.24
CA SER A 269 2.20 -2.31 8.00
C SER A 269 3.59 -2.60 7.41
N GLY A 270 3.68 -3.55 6.48
CA GLY A 270 4.88 -3.87 5.73
C GLY A 270 4.64 -3.60 4.24
N PRO A 271 4.72 -2.34 3.80
CA PRO A 271 4.40 -1.98 2.44
C PRO A 271 5.48 -2.38 1.44
N GLY A 272 5.07 -2.36 0.17
CA GLY A 272 5.96 -2.32 -0.98
C GLY A 272 5.73 -1.05 -1.81
N SER A 273 6.44 -0.97 -2.91
CA SER A 273 6.34 0.13 -3.87
C SER A 273 6.34 -0.42 -5.30
N ILE A 274 5.69 0.27 -6.24
CA ILE A 274 5.85 -0.01 -7.68
C ILE A 274 6.89 0.96 -8.22
N VAL A 275 7.95 0.42 -8.76
CA VAL A 275 9.11 1.18 -9.20
C VAL A 275 9.56 0.77 -10.60
N ALA A 276 10.13 1.71 -11.34
CA ALA A 276 10.79 1.48 -12.61
C ALA A 276 12.32 1.61 -12.46
N GLY A 277 13.05 0.86 -13.27
CA GLY A 277 14.51 0.81 -13.27
C GLY A 277 15.15 1.68 -14.33
N SER A 278 16.42 1.42 -14.62
CA SER A 278 17.27 2.23 -15.52
C SER A 278 16.79 2.33 -16.97
N SER A 279 15.95 1.43 -17.44
CA SER A 279 15.33 1.51 -18.78
C SER A 279 14.30 2.64 -18.91
N TRP A 280 13.75 3.11 -17.78
CA TRP A 280 12.78 4.20 -17.74
C TRP A 280 13.27 5.47 -18.41
N ASP A 281 14.52 5.88 -18.18
CA ASP A 281 15.11 7.08 -18.75
C ASP A 281 15.23 7.04 -20.29
N GLY A 282 15.20 5.83 -20.85
CA GLY A 282 15.23 5.62 -22.31
C GLY A 282 13.87 5.75 -22.99
N LEU A 283 12.76 5.80 -22.22
CA LEU A 283 11.42 5.95 -22.76
C LEU A 283 11.14 7.41 -23.13
N PRO A 284 10.41 7.68 -24.23
CA PRO A 284 9.89 9.01 -24.51
C PRO A 284 9.03 9.55 -23.36
N LEU A 285 9.02 10.87 -23.15
CA LEU A 285 8.24 11.50 -22.08
C LEU A 285 6.76 11.09 -22.12
N ALA A 286 6.14 11.03 -23.29
CA ALA A 286 4.75 10.58 -23.43
C ALA A 286 4.53 9.13 -22.99
N ALA A 287 5.52 8.23 -23.17
CA ALA A 287 5.47 6.85 -22.69
C ALA A 287 5.56 6.78 -21.16
N GLN A 288 6.47 7.56 -20.57
CA GLN A 288 6.60 7.66 -19.12
C GLN A 288 5.31 8.20 -18.49
N GLN A 289 4.73 9.26 -19.06
CA GLN A 289 3.47 9.84 -18.60
C GLN A 289 2.31 8.82 -18.70
N LEU A 290 2.24 8.07 -19.81
CA LEU A 290 1.21 7.04 -20.00
C LEU A 290 1.28 5.97 -18.91
N ILE A 291 2.45 5.37 -18.72
CA ILE A 291 2.63 4.31 -17.70
C ILE A 291 2.29 4.85 -16.31
N TYR A 292 2.74 6.06 -15.98
CA TYR A 292 2.43 6.69 -14.71
C TYR A 292 0.93 6.96 -14.54
N ASP A 293 0.25 7.48 -15.57
CA ASP A 293 -1.19 7.76 -15.50
C ASP A 293 -2.01 6.48 -15.35
N GLN A 294 -1.54 5.35 -15.92
CA GLN A 294 -2.26 4.07 -15.80
C GLN A 294 -2.06 3.36 -14.45
N ILE A 295 -1.23 3.89 -13.54
CA ILE A 295 -1.15 3.40 -12.16
C ILE A 295 -2.51 3.54 -11.41
N VAL A 296 -3.41 4.37 -11.93
CA VAL A 296 -4.82 4.47 -11.48
C VAL A 296 -5.51 3.10 -11.54
N ALA A 297 -5.32 2.33 -12.62
CA ALA A 297 -5.89 0.99 -12.76
C ALA A 297 -5.33 0.02 -11.70
N TYR A 298 -4.01 0.12 -11.43
CA TYR A 298 -3.38 -0.63 -10.35
C TYR A 298 -4.00 -0.32 -8.98
N ASN A 299 -4.12 0.96 -8.62
CA ASN A 299 -4.65 1.37 -7.32
C ASN A 299 -6.13 1.03 -7.15
N THR A 300 -6.91 1.10 -8.22
CA THR A 300 -8.30 0.64 -8.24
C THR A 300 -8.37 -0.86 -7.89
N GLY A 301 -7.56 -1.68 -8.54
CA GLY A 301 -7.45 -3.10 -8.26
C GLY A 301 -6.90 -3.40 -6.85
N GLU A 302 -6.00 -2.58 -6.34
CA GLU A 302 -5.41 -2.73 -5.00
C GLU A 302 -6.44 -2.56 -3.89
N LEU A 303 -7.20 -1.48 -3.93
CA LEU A 303 -8.28 -1.22 -2.95
C LEU A 303 -9.33 -2.33 -2.99
N GLY A 304 -9.80 -2.72 -4.18
CA GLY A 304 -10.74 -3.81 -4.32
C GLY A 304 -10.20 -5.13 -3.76
N ASN A 305 -8.92 -5.43 -4.05
CA ASN A 305 -8.25 -6.62 -3.51
C ASN A 305 -8.12 -6.59 -1.97
N ALA A 306 -7.83 -5.44 -1.37
CA ALA A 306 -7.77 -5.29 0.08
C ALA A 306 -9.12 -5.65 0.73
N PHE A 307 -10.23 -5.15 0.18
CA PHE A 307 -11.58 -5.41 0.68
C PHE A 307 -11.96 -6.89 0.56
N VAL A 308 -11.78 -7.49 -0.62
CA VAL A 308 -12.10 -8.91 -0.83
C VAL A 308 -11.22 -9.82 0.02
N SER A 309 -9.96 -9.48 0.19
CA SER A 309 -9.05 -10.27 1.02
C SER A 309 -9.41 -10.23 2.50
N ALA A 310 -9.92 -9.10 3.02
CA ALA A 310 -10.43 -9.03 4.39
C ALA A 310 -11.60 -10.00 4.60
N ILE A 311 -12.53 -10.05 3.64
CA ILE A 311 -13.67 -10.99 3.66
C ILE A 311 -13.19 -12.44 3.59
N ALA A 312 -12.29 -12.75 2.63
CA ALA A 312 -11.76 -14.08 2.45
C ALA A 312 -10.98 -14.56 3.69
N ALA A 313 -10.23 -13.67 4.35
CA ALA A 313 -9.53 -13.99 5.59
C ALA A 313 -10.49 -14.33 6.73
N ALA A 314 -11.58 -13.57 6.90
CA ALA A 314 -12.61 -13.85 7.88
C ALA A 314 -13.24 -15.22 7.67
N GLN A 315 -13.54 -15.59 6.43
CA GLN A 315 -14.12 -16.92 6.09
C GLN A 315 -13.09 -18.05 6.29
N ALA A 316 -11.89 -17.92 5.74
CA ALA A 316 -10.86 -18.96 5.80
C ALA A 316 -10.40 -19.25 7.24
N SER A 317 -10.36 -18.23 8.11
CA SER A 317 -9.98 -18.39 9.51
C SER A 317 -10.90 -19.33 10.28
N THR A 318 -12.21 -19.33 9.97
CA THR A 318 -13.19 -20.24 10.59
C THR A 318 -13.24 -21.61 9.91
N GLU A 319 -13.08 -21.67 8.60
CA GLU A 319 -13.08 -22.92 7.83
C GLU A 319 -11.90 -23.84 8.18
N SER A 320 -10.75 -23.27 8.51
CA SER A 320 -9.56 -24.00 8.94
C SER A 320 -9.64 -24.61 10.34
N GLY A 321 -10.72 -24.33 11.07
CA GLY A 321 -10.90 -24.77 12.46
C GLY A 321 -10.25 -23.85 13.50
N GLY A 322 -9.82 -22.65 13.08
CA GLY A 322 -9.49 -21.54 13.97
C GLY A 322 -10.72 -20.93 14.62
N SER A 323 -10.52 -20.02 15.56
CA SER A 323 -11.65 -19.31 16.23
C SER A 323 -12.19 -18.16 15.37
N GLY A 324 -11.56 -17.82 14.26
CA GLY A 324 -11.98 -16.73 13.38
C GLY A 324 -11.21 -15.44 13.61
N MET A 325 -11.83 -14.33 13.19
CA MET A 325 -11.32 -12.98 13.44
C MET A 325 -11.84 -12.45 14.76
N HIS A 326 -10.99 -11.76 15.49
CA HIS A 326 -11.26 -11.17 16.79
C HIS A 326 -10.60 -9.81 16.91
N PHE A 327 -11.14 -8.96 17.77
CA PHE A 327 -10.37 -7.82 18.26
C PHE A 327 -9.42 -8.25 19.39
N LEU A 328 -8.31 -7.56 19.53
CA LEU A 328 -7.50 -7.66 20.73
C LEU A 328 -8.35 -7.36 21.96
N ASP A 329 -8.07 -8.04 23.08
CA ASP A 329 -8.70 -7.68 24.34
C ASP A 329 -8.22 -6.29 24.82
N SER A 330 -8.91 -5.73 25.82
CA SER A 330 -8.61 -4.38 26.29
C SER A 330 -7.22 -4.22 26.88
N GLU A 331 -6.60 -5.25 27.45
CA GLU A 331 -5.26 -5.19 28.02
C GLU A 331 -4.20 -5.20 26.90
N SER A 332 -4.37 -6.06 25.90
CA SER A 332 -3.54 -6.12 24.68
C SER A 332 -3.66 -4.83 23.87
N GLU A 333 -4.87 -4.26 23.75
CA GLU A 333 -5.10 -2.99 23.06
C GLU A 333 -4.37 -1.81 23.75
N GLU A 334 -4.44 -1.72 25.08
CA GLU A 334 -3.72 -0.69 25.83
C GLU A 334 -2.19 -0.87 25.75
N ALA A 335 -1.71 -2.11 25.75
CA ALA A 335 -0.30 -2.41 25.57
C ALA A 335 0.18 -2.00 24.16
N LEU A 336 -0.62 -2.30 23.12
CA LEU A 336 -0.34 -1.90 21.74
C LEU A 336 -0.31 -0.37 21.60
N LYS A 337 -1.29 0.35 22.16
CA LYS A 337 -1.32 1.83 22.16
C LYS A 337 -0.06 2.41 22.81
N ALA A 338 0.39 1.85 23.92
CA ALA A 338 1.64 2.28 24.55
C ALA A 338 2.87 1.96 23.70
N GLY A 339 2.85 0.87 22.93
CA GLY A 339 3.85 0.53 21.92
C GLY A 339 3.87 1.56 20.79
N ASN A 340 2.72 1.85 20.22
CA ASN A 340 2.55 2.82 19.14
C ASN A 340 2.99 4.24 19.55
N GLN A 341 2.71 4.65 20.79
CA GLN A 341 3.18 5.95 21.27
C GLN A 341 4.71 6.05 21.25
N ARG A 342 5.42 4.97 21.64
CA ARG A 342 6.90 4.95 21.57
C ARG A 342 7.40 5.01 20.13
N ILE A 343 6.69 4.38 19.20
CA ILE A 343 6.99 4.46 17.75
C ILE A 343 6.84 5.90 17.27
N LEU A 344 5.73 6.56 17.57
CA LEU A 344 5.47 7.95 17.19
C LEU A 344 6.46 8.93 17.85
N ASP A 345 6.83 8.71 19.11
CA ASP A 345 7.86 9.51 19.78
C ASP A 345 9.22 9.38 19.05
N ALA A 346 9.57 8.17 18.59
CA ALA A 346 10.79 7.95 17.81
C ALA A 346 10.75 8.61 16.44
N VAL A 347 9.60 8.58 15.75
CA VAL A 347 9.40 9.33 14.49
C VAL A 347 9.58 10.83 14.72
N ALA A 348 8.97 11.38 15.78
CA ALA A 348 9.07 12.80 16.14
C ALA A 348 10.52 13.27 16.41
N GLU A 349 11.39 12.36 16.87
CA GLU A 349 12.81 12.59 17.16
C GLU A 349 13.74 12.17 16.00
N SER A 350 13.20 11.87 14.81
CA SER A 350 13.97 11.41 13.67
C SER A 350 15.07 12.40 13.27
N GLU A 351 16.25 11.87 12.91
CA GLU A 351 17.36 12.65 12.35
C GLU A 351 17.39 12.59 10.79
N ASN A 352 16.49 11.81 10.17
CA ASN A 352 16.51 11.56 8.72
C ASN A 352 15.59 12.53 7.95
N LEU A 353 14.63 13.15 8.66
CA LEU A 353 13.68 14.14 8.15
C LEU A 353 13.09 14.94 9.31
N ASP A 354 12.26 15.94 9.02
CA ASP A 354 11.48 16.62 10.06
C ASP A 354 10.32 15.73 10.53
N GLY A 355 10.57 14.91 11.56
CA GLY A 355 9.60 13.96 12.08
C GLY A 355 8.34 14.60 12.65
N GLN A 356 8.41 15.79 13.23
CA GLN A 356 7.23 16.52 13.72
C GLN A 356 6.36 16.99 12.56
N GLN A 357 6.97 17.47 11.47
CA GLN A 357 6.24 17.85 10.26
C GLN A 357 5.60 16.62 9.61
N LEU A 358 6.33 15.50 9.49
CA LEU A 358 5.79 14.25 8.95
C LEU A 358 4.53 13.79 9.70
N LEU A 359 4.55 13.81 11.04
CA LEU A 359 3.38 13.45 11.85
C LEU A 359 2.21 14.40 11.60
N THR A 360 2.47 15.69 11.43
CA THR A 360 1.45 16.68 11.07
C THR A 360 0.88 16.41 9.68
N ASP A 361 1.73 16.13 8.69
CA ASP A 361 1.31 15.84 7.31
C ASP A 361 0.46 14.58 7.23
N VAL A 362 0.79 13.55 8.02
CA VAL A 362 -0.03 12.33 8.14
C VAL A 362 -1.40 12.64 8.73
N GLU A 363 -1.46 13.41 9.83
CA GLU A 363 -2.73 13.80 10.47
C GLU A 363 -3.61 14.62 9.53
N GLU A 364 -3.05 15.65 8.87
CA GLU A 364 -3.78 16.52 7.94
C GLU A 364 -4.26 15.75 6.70
N SER A 365 -3.42 14.88 6.13
CA SER A 365 -3.78 14.06 4.98
C SER A 365 -4.85 13.04 5.35
N ALA A 366 -4.74 12.36 6.49
CA ALA A 366 -5.75 11.41 6.96
C ALA A 366 -7.12 12.08 7.15
N ALA A 367 -7.16 13.26 7.78
CA ALA A 367 -8.39 14.04 7.93
C ALA A 367 -8.99 14.44 6.57
N LYS A 368 -8.17 14.89 5.62
CA LYS A 368 -8.59 15.22 4.25
C LYS A 368 -9.22 14.02 3.54
N TRP A 369 -8.57 12.86 3.61
CA TRP A 369 -9.06 11.66 2.92
C TRP A 369 -10.29 11.07 3.59
N ALA A 370 -10.45 11.21 4.91
CA ALA A 370 -11.68 10.86 5.62
C ALA A 370 -12.86 11.72 5.16
N ASP A 371 -12.66 13.03 5.03
CA ASP A 371 -13.70 13.95 4.51
C ASP A 371 -14.08 13.60 3.06
N ILE A 372 -13.11 13.28 2.19
CA ILE A 372 -13.36 12.90 0.79
C ILE A 372 -14.11 11.55 0.72
N ALA A 373 -13.71 10.57 1.52
CA ALA A 373 -14.36 9.28 1.59
C ALA A 373 -15.82 9.43 2.04
N GLU A 374 -16.10 10.24 3.06
CA GLU A 374 -17.47 10.55 3.52
C GLU A 374 -18.28 11.27 2.44
N GLU A 375 -17.70 12.29 1.75
CA GLU A 375 -18.36 13.01 0.63
C GLU A 375 -18.80 12.05 -0.48
N LEU A 376 -17.98 11.04 -0.79
CA LEU A 376 -18.25 10.05 -1.83
C LEU A 376 -19.13 8.89 -1.35
N GLY A 377 -19.45 8.83 -0.04
CA GLY A 377 -20.33 7.82 0.54
C GLY A 377 -19.64 6.55 1.00
N TYR A 378 -18.31 6.53 1.10
CA TYR A 378 -17.56 5.41 1.67
C TYR A 378 -17.57 5.50 3.20
N THR A 379 -18.55 4.86 3.83
CA THR A 379 -18.71 4.83 5.27
C THR A 379 -18.85 3.39 5.75
N ASP A 380 -18.21 3.06 6.88
CA ASP A 380 -18.34 1.75 7.47
C ASP A 380 -19.72 1.60 8.12
N GLU A 381 -20.43 0.52 7.79
CA GLU A 381 -21.71 0.15 8.44
C GLU A 381 -21.50 -0.83 9.61
N GLY A 382 -20.26 -1.25 9.85
CA GLY A 382 -19.82 -2.17 10.89
C GLY A 382 -18.31 -2.18 11.03
N ASP A 383 -17.79 -3.13 11.76
CA ASP A 383 -16.35 -3.33 11.94
C ASP A 383 -15.82 -4.53 11.12
N TYR A 384 -14.55 -4.89 11.29
CA TYR A 384 -13.93 -6.02 10.59
C TYR A 384 -14.63 -7.35 10.83
N LEU A 385 -15.33 -7.54 11.94
CA LEU A 385 -16.03 -8.79 12.28
C LEU A 385 -17.35 -8.90 11.52
N ASP A 386 -18.00 -7.77 11.22
CA ASP A 386 -19.28 -7.70 10.52
C ASP A 386 -19.10 -7.48 8.99
N PHE A 387 -17.90 -7.12 8.53
CA PHE A 387 -17.65 -6.66 7.17
C PHE A 387 -18.05 -7.68 6.10
N ALA A 388 -17.77 -8.96 6.32
CA ALA A 388 -18.11 -10.02 5.37
C ALA A 388 -19.63 -10.14 5.15
N ASP A 389 -20.43 -9.99 6.22
CA ASP A 389 -21.89 -10.05 6.16
C ASP A 389 -22.49 -8.79 5.54
N TRP A 390 -21.96 -7.62 5.93
CA TRP A 390 -22.35 -6.34 5.34
C TRP A 390 -22.05 -6.29 3.84
N TYR A 391 -20.85 -6.72 3.46
CA TYR A 391 -20.41 -6.75 2.07
C TYR A 391 -21.30 -7.66 1.20
N ALA A 392 -21.67 -8.84 1.67
CA ALA A 392 -22.53 -9.78 0.92
C ALA A 392 -23.89 -9.15 0.53
N GLY A 393 -24.31 -8.07 1.19
CA GLY A 393 -25.53 -7.32 0.91
C GLY A 393 -25.37 -6.08 0.03
N ASN A 394 -24.15 -5.56 -0.18
CA ASN A 394 -23.91 -4.21 -0.71
C ASN A 394 -23.20 -4.13 -2.08
N GLY A 395 -23.00 -5.25 -2.76
CA GLY A 395 -22.49 -5.25 -4.13
C GLY A 395 -21.03 -5.69 -4.29
N ASP A 396 -20.42 -5.39 -5.40
CA ASP A 396 -19.06 -5.82 -5.74
C ASP A 396 -18.05 -4.68 -5.49
N VAL A 397 -17.31 -4.76 -4.39
CA VAL A 397 -16.26 -3.77 -4.06
C VAL A 397 -15.00 -3.94 -4.93
N MET A 398 -14.94 -5.00 -5.75
CA MET A 398 -13.92 -5.13 -6.81
C MET A 398 -14.33 -4.40 -8.09
N ASP A 399 -15.59 -3.97 -8.19
CA ASP A 399 -16.03 -3.23 -9.37
C ASP A 399 -15.25 -1.91 -9.46
N PRO A 400 -14.53 -1.65 -10.56
CA PRO A 400 -13.86 -0.37 -10.79
C PRO A 400 -14.81 0.84 -10.66
N GLU A 401 -16.12 0.66 -10.98
CA GLU A 401 -17.11 1.71 -10.80
C GLU A 401 -17.34 2.05 -9.31
N TYR A 402 -17.10 1.10 -8.40
CA TYR A 402 -17.23 1.33 -6.97
C TYR A 402 -16.05 2.12 -6.38
N VAL A 403 -14.81 1.72 -6.68
CA VAL A 403 -13.61 2.36 -6.11
C VAL A 403 -13.04 3.49 -6.99
N GLY A 404 -13.35 3.50 -8.28
CA GLY A 404 -12.86 4.52 -9.23
C GLY A 404 -13.05 5.96 -8.75
N PRO A 405 -14.24 6.37 -8.25
CA PRO A 405 -14.46 7.76 -7.82
C PRO A 405 -13.51 8.27 -6.75
N ILE A 406 -13.01 7.44 -5.84
CA ILE A 406 -12.05 7.86 -4.82
C ILE A 406 -10.62 7.88 -5.38
N VAL A 407 -10.28 6.92 -6.26
CA VAL A 407 -8.98 6.89 -6.94
C VAL A 407 -8.82 8.12 -7.83
N ASP A 408 -9.86 8.50 -8.59
CA ASP A 408 -9.88 9.69 -9.45
C ASP A 408 -9.66 11.01 -8.68
N ARG A 409 -9.94 11.02 -7.37
CA ARG A 409 -9.69 12.20 -6.53
C ARG A 409 -8.23 12.37 -6.16
N PHE A 410 -7.47 11.29 -6.19
CA PHE A 410 -6.03 11.31 -5.92
C PHE A 410 -5.22 11.73 -7.16
N TYR A 411 -5.55 11.20 -8.31
CA TYR A 411 -4.90 11.45 -9.61
C TYR A 411 -5.63 12.51 -10.43
#